data_c8b89ec92c65b7089d3c717b68e93a62
#
_entry.id   c8b89ec92c65b7089d3c717b68e93a62
#
_cell.length_a   1.000
_cell.length_b   1.000
_cell.length_c   1.000
_cell.angle_alpha   90.00
_cell.angle_beta   90.00
_cell.angle_gamma   90.00
#
_symmetry.space_group_name_H-M   'P 1'
#
loop_
_entity.id
_entity.type
_entity.pdbx_description
1 polymer ?
#
loop_
_entity_poly.entity_id
_entity_poly.type
_entity_poly.pdbx_seq_one_letter_code
_entity_poly.pdbx_strand_id
1 'polypeptide(L)'
;MTARCQNCSKNIEINQIRELITTLNKSSFNNKPRFVLIDNIEFLNNNAINALLKILEEPSYNVHFILINNNKKILPTLLSRCINFKISLTNKQSINIVDKLLDKNFSKRINNDLLNYYLTPGKIYNLVKFGETYNVDLENINLKKFLKLIIKDNYYKKDNFMKYMVFDLIELYFSKINLSFSDNIYNKYSYFLKRISDTRNFNLDNDSLFIEFNEEILNG
;
A
#
# COMPACT_ATOMS: atom_id res chain seq x y z
N MET A 1 5.18 22.52 7.85
CA MET A 1 5.03 22.56 6.37
C MET A 1 4.87 21.15 5.88
N THR A 2 3.81 20.87 5.16
CA THR A 2 3.56 19.59 4.51
C THR A 2 3.93 19.74 3.04
N ALA A 3 4.97 19.04 2.58
CA ALA A 3 5.20 18.90 1.15
C ALA A 3 4.17 17.90 0.60
N ARG A 4 3.07 18.39 0.05
CA ARG A 4 2.16 17.60 -0.78
C ARG A 4 2.63 17.71 -2.22
N CYS A 5 2.68 16.59 -2.93
CA CYS A 5 2.82 16.60 -4.37
C CYS A 5 1.66 17.40 -4.99
N GLN A 6 1.94 18.60 -5.50
CA GLN A 6 0.93 19.47 -6.15
C GLN A 6 0.55 18.99 -7.56
N ASN A 7 1.34 18.10 -8.14
CA ASN A 7 1.06 17.44 -9.40
C ASN A 7 1.11 15.93 -9.20
N CYS A 8 0.17 15.20 -9.76
CA CYS A 8 0.04 13.73 -9.71
C CYS A 8 1.23 12.95 -10.32
N SER A 9 2.46 13.48 -10.25
CA SER A 9 3.67 12.75 -10.52
C SER A 9 3.94 11.83 -9.31
N LYS A 10 4.08 10.53 -9.58
CA LYS A 10 4.27 9.48 -8.56
C LYS A 10 5.57 9.62 -7.74
N ASN A 11 6.45 10.58 -8.05
CA ASN A 11 7.75 10.70 -7.45
C ASN A 11 7.94 12.08 -6.78
N ILE A 12 8.63 12.08 -5.63
CA ILE A 12 9.12 13.30 -4.98
C ILE A 12 10.47 13.63 -5.61
N GLU A 13 10.56 14.79 -6.26
CA GLU A 13 11.72 15.19 -7.03
C GLU A 13 12.73 15.99 -6.18
N ILE A 14 13.98 16.02 -6.64
CA ILE A 14 15.08 16.74 -5.99
C ILE A 14 14.77 18.23 -5.77
N ASN A 15 14.05 18.89 -6.68
CA ASN A 15 13.75 20.32 -6.58
C ASN A 15 12.88 20.62 -5.36
N GLN A 16 11.92 19.75 -5.03
CA GLN A 16 11.07 19.88 -3.84
C GLN A 16 11.91 19.78 -2.55
N ILE A 17 12.90 18.89 -2.52
CA ILE A 17 13.81 18.77 -1.38
C ILE A 17 14.74 19.98 -1.29
N ARG A 18 15.24 20.51 -2.42
CA ARG A 18 16.07 21.73 -2.45
C ARG A 18 15.32 22.96 -1.97
N GLU A 19 14.07 23.13 -2.37
CA GLU A 19 13.19 24.22 -1.90
C GLU A 19 12.95 24.12 -0.41
N LEU A 20 12.70 22.90 0.10
CA LEU A 20 12.60 22.64 1.53
C LEU A 20 13.87 23.06 2.27
N ILE A 21 15.06 22.64 1.81
CA ILE A 21 16.35 22.99 2.39
C ILE A 21 16.55 24.50 2.39
N THR A 22 16.27 25.17 1.28
CA THR A 22 16.36 26.63 1.17
C THR A 22 15.46 27.33 2.18
N THR A 23 14.26 26.81 2.39
CA THR A 23 13.30 27.33 3.38
C THR A 23 13.78 27.10 4.81
N LEU A 24 14.41 25.96 5.09
CA LEU A 24 14.96 25.64 6.41
C LEU A 24 16.19 26.49 6.76
N ASN A 25 17.00 26.85 5.77
CA ASN A 25 18.17 27.69 5.96
C ASN A 25 17.84 29.17 6.17
N LYS A 26 16.62 29.60 5.87
CA LYS A 26 16.18 30.95 6.24
C LYS A 26 16.08 31.04 7.76
N SER A 27 16.73 32.04 8.35
CA SER A 27 16.74 32.24 9.80
C SER A 27 15.32 32.31 10.37
N SER A 28 15.04 31.51 11.38
CA SER A 28 13.81 31.62 12.14
C SER A 28 14.01 32.75 13.17
N PHE A 29 13.24 33.79 13.08
CA PHE A 29 13.23 34.88 14.07
C PHE A 29 12.82 34.43 15.48
N ASN A 30 12.22 33.25 15.59
CA ASN A 30 11.79 32.64 16.85
C ASN A 30 12.55 31.33 17.04
N ASN A 31 13.27 31.16 18.13
CA ASN A 31 13.98 29.92 18.52
C ASN A 31 13.05 28.71 18.74
N LYS A 32 11.91 28.65 18.05
CA LYS A 32 10.94 27.56 18.15
C LYS A 32 11.38 26.36 17.30
N PRO A 33 11.14 25.13 17.78
CA PRO A 33 11.40 23.94 16.99
C PRO A 33 10.56 23.91 15.70
N ARG A 34 11.19 23.52 14.60
CA ARG A 34 10.56 23.36 13.28
C ARG A 34 10.43 21.86 12.99
N PHE A 35 9.23 21.46 12.59
CA PHE A 35 8.96 20.08 12.21
C PHE A 35 8.75 20.00 10.69
N VAL A 36 9.46 19.08 10.07
CA VAL A 36 9.35 18.76 8.65
C VAL A 36 8.74 17.37 8.53
N LEU A 37 7.58 17.29 7.91
CA LEU A 37 6.90 16.03 7.63
C LEU A 37 7.05 15.71 6.15
N ILE A 38 7.64 14.55 5.84
CA ILE A 38 7.70 14.00 4.48
C ILE A 38 6.90 12.69 4.49
N ASP A 39 5.77 12.71 3.80
CA ASP A 39 4.91 11.53 3.65
C ASP A 39 5.29 10.75 2.39
N ASN A 40 5.14 9.43 2.44
CA ASN A 40 5.44 8.52 1.33
C ASN A 40 6.89 8.64 0.83
N ILE A 41 7.86 8.53 1.73
CA ILE A 41 9.30 8.66 1.38
C ILE A 41 9.77 7.63 0.35
N GLU A 42 9.02 6.56 0.15
CA GLU A 42 9.25 5.57 -0.90
C GLU A 42 9.09 6.10 -2.33
N PHE A 43 8.53 7.29 -2.49
CA PHE A 43 8.42 7.99 -3.78
C PHE A 43 9.56 9.00 -4.04
N LEU A 44 10.53 9.12 -3.14
CA LEU A 44 11.73 9.89 -3.38
C LEU A 44 12.56 9.22 -4.49
N ASN A 45 12.94 9.99 -5.52
CA ASN A 45 13.91 9.51 -6.49
C ASN A 45 15.33 9.51 -5.86
N ASN A 46 16.28 8.81 -6.45
CA ASN A 46 17.64 8.68 -5.91
C ASN A 46 18.33 10.02 -5.64
N ASN A 47 18.11 11.01 -6.51
CA ASN A 47 18.70 12.34 -6.34
C ASN A 47 18.06 13.10 -5.17
N ALA A 48 16.74 12.96 -4.97
CA ALA A 48 16.03 13.54 -3.83
C ALA A 48 16.45 12.87 -2.51
N ILE A 49 16.65 11.54 -2.50
CA ILE A 49 17.19 10.82 -1.34
C ILE A 49 18.57 11.34 -0.98
N ASN A 50 19.48 11.46 -1.95
CA ASN A 50 20.84 11.95 -1.70
C ASN A 50 20.86 13.39 -1.18
N ALA A 51 19.95 14.24 -1.65
CA ALA A 51 19.79 15.61 -1.12
C ALA A 51 19.25 15.60 0.33
N LEU A 52 18.30 14.69 0.64
CA LEU A 52 17.75 14.53 1.99
C LEU A 52 18.79 13.97 2.96
N LEU A 53 19.60 12.99 2.55
CA LEU A 53 20.64 12.41 3.38
C LEU A 53 21.62 13.47 3.91
N LYS A 54 22.02 14.43 3.08
CA LYS A 54 22.93 15.51 3.48
C LYS A 54 22.40 16.35 4.64
N ILE A 55 21.09 16.67 4.64
CA ILE A 55 20.50 17.48 5.71
C ILE A 55 20.17 16.62 6.94
N LEU A 56 19.99 15.31 6.79
CA LEU A 56 19.81 14.41 7.93
C LEU A 56 21.12 14.11 8.67
N GLU A 57 22.28 14.21 7.99
CA GLU A 57 23.60 14.08 8.60
C GLU A 57 23.92 15.28 9.49
N GLU A 58 23.62 16.49 9.01
CA GLU A 58 23.89 17.74 9.71
C GLU A 58 22.63 18.61 9.76
N PRO A 59 21.64 18.23 10.58
CA PRO A 59 20.40 18.98 10.67
C PRO A 59 20.62 20.35 11.30
N SER A 60 20.00 21.37 10.75
CA SER A 60 19.99 22.71 11.34
C SER A 60 19.40 22.66 12.75
N TYR A 61 19.90 23.52 13.64
CA TYR A 61 19.42 23.63 15.02
C TYR A 61 17.89 23.77 15.09
N ASN A 62 17.26 23.01 15.99
CA ASN A 62 15.81 22.98 16.19
C ASN A 62 14.97 22.52 14.98
N VAL A 63 15.54 21.76 14.04
CA VAL A 63 14.80 21.13 12.94
C VAL A 63 14.63 19.65 13.20
N HIS A 64 13.39 19.16 13.18
CA HIS A 64 13.04 17.75 13.38
C HIS A 64 12.35 17.22 12.14
N PHE A 65 12.86 16.10 11.62
CA PHE A 65 12.30 15.41 10.46
C PHE A 65 11.40 14.25 10.92
N ILE A 66 10.20 14.18 10.37
CA ILE A 66 9.27 13.06 10.51
C ILE A 66 9.07 12.47 9.11
N LEU A 67 9.58 11.26 8.91
CA LEU A 67 9.52 10.55 7.64
C LEU A 67 8.51 9.42 7.75
N ILE A 68 7.51 9.41 6.87
CA ILE A 68 6.47 8.37 6.85
C ILE A 68 6.72 7.45 5.66
N ASN A 69 6.80 6.15 5.95
CA ASN A 69 6.94 5.09 4.96
C ASN A 69 5.78 4.10 5.06
N ASN A 70 5.16 3.79 3.93
CA ASN A 70 4.04 2.84 3.86
C ASN A 70 4.52 1.40 3.55
N ASN A 71 5.35 0.84 4.42
CA ASN A 71 5.83 -0.56 4.35
C ASN A 71 6.64 -0.93 3.10
N LYS A 72 7.19 0.03 2.35
CA LYS A 72 8.12 -0.28 1.27
C LYS A 72 9.55 -0.34 1.79
N LYS A 73 10.40 -1.07 1.06
CA LYS A 73 11.83 -1.17 1.38
C LYS A 73 12.48 0.20 1.24
N ILE A 74 13.09 0.68 2.31
CA ILE A 74 13.83 1.94 2.38
C ILE A 74 15.32 1.63 2.27
N LEU A 75 16.08 2.58 1.72
CA LEU A 75 17.54 2.47 1.66
C LEU A 75 18.14 2.39 3.07
N PRO A 76 19.06 1.45 3.30
CA PRO A 76 19.75 1.31 4.61
C PRO A 76 20.42 2.61 5.07
N THR A 77 20.95 3.40 4.14
CA THR A 77 21.57 4.71 4.40
C THR A 77 20.62 5.72 5.02
N LEU A 78 19.34 5.68 4.66
CA LEU A 78 18.31 6.53 5.27
C LEU A 78 17.92 6.00 6.66
N LEU A 79 17.77 4.69 6.78
CA LEU A 79 17.41 4.04 8.06
C LEU A 79 18.48 4.27 9.14
N SER A 80 19.76 4.29 8.78
CA SER A 80 20.87 4.50 9.74
C SER A 80 20.89 5.91 10.35
N ARG A 81 20.18 6.87 9.77
CA ARG A 81 20.11 8.26 10.22
C ARG A 81 18.81 8.63 10.90
N CYS A 82 17.91 7.66 11.05
CA CYS A 82 16.58 7.88 11.62
C CYS A 82 16.31 6.91 12.77
N ILE A 83 15.57 7.37 13.76
CA ILE A 83 14.94 6.48 14.75
C ILE A 83 13.72 5.87 14.10
N ASN A 84 13.68 4.55 14.01
CA ASN A 84 12.62 3.83 13.32
C ASN A 84 11.52 3.35 14.30
N PHE A 85 10.30 3.81 14.08
CA PHE A 85 9.12 3.38 14.81
C PHE A 85 8.19 2.60 13.88
N LYS A 86 7.97 1.32 14.18
CA LYS A 86 6.99 0.53 13.45
C LYS A 86 5.62 0.68 14.11
N ILE A 87 4.68 1.31 13.40
CA ILE A 87 3.30 1.47 13.83
C ILE A 87 2.46 0.45 13.08
N SER A 88 1.95 -0.56 13.78
CA SER A 88 1.05 -1.56 13.21
C SER A 88 -0.35 -1.38 13.80
N LEU A 89 -1.36 -1.45 12.92
CA LEU A 89 -2.75 -1.47 13.32
C LEU A 89 -3.26 -2.91 13.38
N THR A 90 -4.03 -3.22 14.41
CA THR A 90 -4.81 -4.47 14.43
C THR A 90 -6.00 -4.36 13.47
N ASN A 91 -6.53 -5.49 13.02
CA ASN A 91 -7.76 -5.51 12.20
C ASN A 91 -8.90 -4.71 12.83
N LYS A 92 -9.12 -4.89 14.14
CA LYS A 92 -10.16 -4.18 14.88
C LYS A 92 -9.96 -2.65 14.84
N GLN A 93 -8.71 -2.18 14.99
CA GLN A 93 -8.41 -0.74 14.88
C GLN A 93 -8.62 -0.23 13.46
N SER A 94 -8.19 -0.99 12.45
CA SER A 94 -8.40 -0.64 11.04
C SER A 94 -9.89 -0.50 10.70
N ILE A 95 -10.70 -1.45 11.14
CA ILE A 95 -12.16 -1.43 10.95
C ILE A 95 -12.79 -0.25 11.68
N ASN A 96 -12.43 -0.01 12.95
CA ASN A 96 -12.97 1.12 13.72
C ASN A 96 -12.64 2.49 13.08
N ILE A 97 -11.47 2.62 12.46
CA ILE A 97 -11.10 3.84 11.72
C ILE A 97 -12.02 4.02 10.52
N VAL A 98 -12.26 2.95 9.75
CA VAL A 98 -13.13 2.99 8.57
C VAL A 98 -14.58 3.29 8.96
N ASP A 99 -15.10 2.64 10.02
CA ASP A 99 -16.44 2.90 10.53
C ASP A 99 -16.64 4.39 10.90
N LYS A 100 -15.64 4.99 11.54
CA LYS A 100 -15.67 6.43 11.87
C LYS A 100 -15.59 7.35 10.63
N LEU A 101 -14.80 6.96 9.61
CA LEU A 101 -14.64 7.75 8.39
C LEU A 101 -15.89 7.76 7.50
N LEU A 102 -16.67 6.69 7.56
CA LEU A 102 -17.84 6.50 6.69
C LEU A 102 -19.15 6.77 7.42
N ASP A 103 -19.12 7.18 8.70
CA ASP A 103 -20.29 7.41 9.58
C ASP A 103 -21.31 6.26 9.55
N LYS A 104 -20.85 5.03 9.35
CA LYS A 104 -21.67 3.83 9.20
C LYS A 104 -20.93 2.61 9.77
N ASN A 105 -21.67 1.65 10.32
CA ASN A 105 -21.15 0.34 10.75
C ASN A 105 -20.80 -0.53 9.53
N PHE A 106 -19.74 -0.20 8.80
CA PHE A 106 -19.31 -0.94 7.60
C PHE A 106 -18.75 -2.31 7.91
N SER A 107 -18.26 -2.53 9.13
CA SER A 107 -17.80 -3.84 9.58
C SER A 107 -18.84 -4.96 9.39
N LYS A 108 -20.13 -4.59 9.36
CA LYS A 108 -21.25 -5.52 9.11
C LYS A 108 -21.59 -5.71 7.63
N ARG A 109 -20.98 -4.94 6.74
CA ARG A 109 -21.27 -4.91 5.29
C ARG A 109 -20.19 -5.51 4.41
N ILE A 110 -19.15 -6.07 5.03
CA ILE A 110 -18.07 -6.76 4.30
C ILE A 110 -17.92 -8.14 4.90
N ASN A 111 -17.91 -9.14 4.03
CA ASN A 111 -17.65 -10.51 4.43
C ASN A 111 -16.25 -10.62 5.05
N ASN A 112 -16.13 -11.26 6.20
CA ASN A 112 -14.86 -11.50 6.88
C ASN A 112 -13.85 -12.23 6.00
N ASP A 113 -14.32 -12.96 5.00
CA ASP A 113 -13.46 -13.62 4.02
C ASP A 113 -12.61 -12.65 3.19
N LEU A 114 -13.10 -11.43 2.98
CA LEU A 114 -12.40 -10.39 2.22
C LEU A 114 -11.43 -9.59 3.09
N LEU A 115 -11.57 -9.66 4.42
CA LEU A 115 -10.72 -8.97 5.38
C LEU A 115 -9.54 -9.86 5.74
N ASN A 116 -8.34 -9.38 5.50
CA ASN A 116 -7.13 -10.05 5.94
C ASN A 116 -6.41 -9.25 7.03
N TYR A 117 -5.45 -9.90 7.68
CA TYR A 117 -4.66 -9.33 8.77
C TYR A 117 -3.86 -8.08 8.35
N TYR A 118 -3.54 -7.94 7.06
CA TYR A 118 -2.68 -6.87 6.53
C TYR A 118 -3.44 -5.73 5.86
N LEU A 119 -4.78 -5.71 5.94
CA LEU A 119 -5.56 -4.63 5.35
C LEU A 119 -5.42 -3.34 6.17
N THR A 120 -4.89 -2.30 5.51
CA THR A 120 -4.89 -0.95 6.07
C THR A 120 -6.30 -0.34 6.00
N PRO A 121 -6.62 0.66 6.87
CA PRO A 121 -7.90 1.38 6.79
C PRO A 121 -8.19 1.92 5.38
N GLY A 122 -7.17 2.46 4.70
CA GLY A 122 -7.32 2.95 3.33
C GLY A 122 -7.70 1.87 2.32
N LYS A 123 -7.15 0.65 2.44
CA LYS A 123 -7.54 -0.47 1.57
C LYS A 123 -8.99 -0.91 1.84
N ILE A 124 -9.40 -0.99 3.11
CA ILE A 124 -10.79 -1.33 3.48
C ILE A 124 -11.75 -0.27 2.94
N TYR A 125 -11.43 1.02 3.13
CA TYR A 125 -12.22 2.14 2.62
C TYR A 125 -12.41 2.05 1.10
N ASN A 126 -11.32 1.82 0.35
CA ASN A 126 -11.39 1.71 -1.11
C ASN A 126 -12.15 0.45 -1.56
N LEU A 127 -12.08 -0.65 -0.82
CA LEU A 127 -12.87 -1.86 -1.09
C LEU A 127 -14.38 -1.58 -0.95
N VAL A 128 -14.76 -0.83 0.10
CA VAL A 128 -16.17 -0.39 0.27
C VAL A 128 -16.60 0.49 -0.89
N LYS A 129 -15.78 1.48 -1.25
CA LYS A 129 -16.06 2.37 -2.38
C LYS A 129 -16.21 1.62 -3.70
N PHE A 130 -15.37 0.62 -3.92
CA PHE A 130 -15.50 -0.27 -5.07
C PHE A 130 -16.86 -0.99 -5.07
N GLY A 131 -17.26 -1.58 -3.94
CA GLY A 131 -18.57 -2.24 -3.80
C GLY A 131 -19.74 -1.29 -4.11
N GLU A 132 -19.68 -0.05 -3.60
CA GLU A 132 -20.70 0.98 -3.88
C GLU A 132 -20.70 1.41 -5.35
N THR A 133 -19.53 1.60 -5.96
CA THR A 133 -19.40 2.09 -7.35
C THR A 133 -19.90 1.07 -8.37
N TYR A 134 -19.60 -0.21 -8.13
CA TYR A 134 -19.91 -1.29 -9.08
C TYR A 134 -21.11 -2.15 -8.63
N ASN A 135 -21.85 -1.74 -7.59
CA ASN A 135 -22.98 -2.47 -7.02
C ASN A 135 -22.67 -3.93 -6.66
N VAL A 136 -21.48 -4.17 -6.10
CA VAL A 136 -21.05 -5.50 -5.65
C VAL A 136 -21.45 -5.70 -4.19
N ASP A 137 -22.20 -6.76 -3.91
CA ASP A 137 -22.58 -7.15 -2.54
C ASP A 137 -21.40 -7.78 -1.82
N LEU A 138 -20.64 -6.93 -1.10
CA LEU A 138 -19.46 -7.36 -0.34
C LEU A 138 -19.81 -8.15 0.93
N GLU A 139 -21.05 -8.10 1.41
CA GLU A 139 -21.50 -8.83 2.60
C GLU A 139 -21.68 -10.33 2.31
N ASN A 140 -22.29 -10.65 1.18
CA ASN A 140 -22.67 -12.03 0.85
C ASN A 140 -21.69 -12.74 -0.09
N ILE A 141 -20.70 -12.02 -0.64
CA ILE A 141 -19.70 -12.59 -1.52
C ILE A 141 -18.51 -13.14 -0.73
N ASN A 142 -18.12 -14.41 -0.97
CA ASN A 142 -16.88 -14.95 -0.41
C ASN A 142 -15.67 -14.62 -1.29
N LEU A 143 -14.45 -14.83 -0.77
CA LEU A 143 -13.20 -14.47 -1.44
C LEU A 143 -13.05 -15.16 -2.81
N LYS A 144 -13.41 -16.46 -2.93
CA LYS A 144 -13.33 -17.20 -4.21
C LYS A 144 -14.24 -16.59 -5.27
N LYS A 145 -15.49 -16.29 -4.92
CA LYS A 145 -16.46 -15.67 -5.83
C LYS A 145 -16.06 -14.25 -6.20
N PHE A 146 -15.52 -13.49 -5.24
CA PHE A 146 -15.06 -12.13 -5.47
C PHE A 146 -13.88 -12.09 -6.44
N LEU A 147 -12.88 -12.96 -6.27
CA LEU A 147 -11.76 -13.10 -7.21
C LEU A 147 -12.25 -13.47 -8.62
N LYS A 148 -13.17 -14.45 -8.73
CA LYS A 148 -13.78 -14.80 -10.03
C LYS A 148 -14.45 -13.59 -10.70
N LEU A 149 -15.20 -12.82 -9.94
CA LEU A 149 -15.90 -11.63 -10.43
C LEU A 149 -14.91 -10.57 -10.92
N ILE A 150 -13.87 -10.27 -10.13
CA ILE A 150 -12.84 -9.28 -10.52
C ILE A 150 -12.15 -9.68 -11.82
N ILE A 151 -11.81 -10.96 -11.98
CA ILE A 151 -11.08 -11.45 -13.16
C ILE A 151 -12.02 -11.52 -14.37
N LYS A 152 -13.20 -12.11 -14.23
CA LYS A 152 -14.17 -12.29 -15.33
C LYS A 152 -14.63 -10.97 -15.92
N ASP A 153 -14.96 -10.00 -15.08
CA ASP A 153 -15.49 -8.70 -15.50
C ASP A 153 -14.39 -7.66 -15.73
N ASN A 154 -13.11 -8.09 -15.64
CA ASN A 154 -11.92 -7.26 -15.87
C ASN A 154 -11.87 -5.99 -14.98
N TYR A 155 -12.34 -6.06 -13.72
CA TYR A 155 -12.31 -4.93 -12.81
C TYR A 155 -10.89 -4.46 -12.49
N TYR A 156 -9.90 -5.34 -12.54
CA TYR A 156 -8.48 -4.98 -12.38
C TYR A 156 -7.94 -4.05 -13.50
N LYS A 157 -8.66 -3.94 -14.64
CA LYS A 157 -8.37 -2.97 -15.71
C LYS A 157 -9.16 -1.68 -15.55
N LYS A 158 -10.40 -1.79 -15.08
CA LYS A 158 -11.36 -0.68 -14.99
C LYS A 158 -11.12 0.20 -13.76
N ASP A 159 -10.59 -0.39 -12.68
CA ASP A 159 -10.43 0.26 -11.39
C ASP A 159 -8.96 0.25 -10.95
N ASN A 160 -8.41 1.45 -10.69
CA ASN A 160 -6.99 1.59 -10.32
C ASN A 160 -6.65 0.95 -8.96
N PHE A 161 -7.59 0.90 -8.03
CA PHE A 161 -7.39 0.24 -6.76
C PHE A 161 -7.37 -1.28 -6.93
N MET A 162 -8.33 -1.84 -7.70
CA MET A 162 -8.39 -3.26 -7.97
C MET A 162 -7.20 -3.80 -8.75
N LYS A 163 -6.58 -2.97 -9.60
CA LYS A 163 -5.33 -3.33 -10.30
C LYS A 163 -4.24 -3.87 -9.38
N TYR A 164 -4.15 -3.34 -8.16
CA TYR A 164 -3.15 -3.75 -7.17
C TYR A 164 -3.74 -4.67 -6.11
N MET A 165 -4.99 -4.46 -5.74
CA MET A 165 -5.66 -5.21 -4.68
C MET A 165 -5.87 -6.68 -5.04
N VAL A 166 -6.06 -7.01 -6.33
CA VAL A 166 -6.23 -8.39 -6.79
C VAL A 166 -5.06 -9.29 -6.39
N PHE A 167 -3.85 -8.79 -6.41
CA PHE A 167 -2.67 -9.56 -5.98
C PHE A 167 -2.72 -9.88 -4.48
N ASP A 168 -3.08 -8.90 -3.65
CA ASP A 168 -3.22 -9.12 -2.21
C ASP A 168 -4.35 -10.12 -1.90
N LEU A 169 -5.43 -10.09 -2.69
CA LEU A 169 -6.54 -11.04 -2.58
C LEU A 169 -6.14 -12.47 -3.01
N ILE A 170 -5.30 -12.62 -4.02
CA ILE A 170 -4.75 -13.91 -4.42
C ILE A 170 -3.84 -14.47 -3.32
N GLU A 171 -2.95 -13.65 -2.76
CA GLU A 171 -2.10 -14.05 -1.63
C GLU A 171 -2.96 -14.46 -0.41
N LEU A 172 -4.02 -13.70 -0.11
CA LEU A 172 -4.99 -14.02 0.93
C LEU A 172 -5.69 -15.36 0.66
N TYR A 173 -6.11 -15.60 -0.58
CA TYR A 173 -6.78 -16.84 -0.98
C TYR A 173 -5.87 -18.05 -0.72
N PHE A 174 -4.62 -17.99 -1.13
CA PHE A 174 -3.66 -19.05 -0.85
C PHE A 174 -3.39 -19.22 0.65
N SER A 175 -3.31 -18.16 1.43
CA SER A 175 -3.09 -18.26 2.89
C SER A 175 -4.23 -18.97 3.61
N LYS A 176 -5.47 -18.90 3.07
CA LYS A 176 -6.65 -19.58 3.63
C LYS A 176 -6.73 -21.05 3.23
N ILE A 177 -6.25 -21.41 2.05
CA ILE A 177 -6.22 -22.82 1.57
C ILE A 177 -5.12 -23.61 2.30
N ASN A 178 -4.09 -22.97 2.80
CA ASN A 178 -2.90 -23.57 3.42
C ASN A 178 -3.17 -24.52 4.60
N LEU A 179 -4.39 -24.63 5.07
CA LEU A 179 -4.74 -25.51 6.19
C LEU A 179 -4.94 -26.99 5.81
N SER A 180 -4.84 -27.36 4.51
CA SER A 180 -5.03 -28.72 4.01
C SER A 180 -4.08 -29.08 2.86
N PHE A 181 -2.76 -29.04 3.10
CA PHE A 181 -1.78 -29.27 2.04
C PHE A 181 -1.72 -30.69 1.51
N SER A 182 -1.95 -30.84 0.20
CA SER A 182 -1.29 -31.84 -0.65
C SER A 182 -0.08 -31.19 -1.34
N ASP A 183 0.97 -31.96 -1.64
CA ASP A 183 2.19 -31.48 -2.30
C ASP A 183 1.91 -30.72 -3.61
N ASN A 184 0.83 -31.06 -4.28
CA ASN A 184 0.41 -30.43 -5.52
C ASN A 184 -0.05 -28.96 -5.31
N ILE A 185 -0.73 -28.66 -4.19
CA ILE A 185 -1.18 -27.30 -3.86
C ILE A 185 0.01 -26.42 -3.47
N TYR A 186 1.01 -26.99 -2.78
CA TYR A 186 2.22 -26.25 -2.43
C TYR A 186 3.02 -25.82 -3.67
N ASN A 187 3.18 -26.69 -4.65
CA ASN A 187 3.87 -26.38 -5.89
C ASN A 187 3.15 -25.28 -6.68
N LYS A 188 1.82 -25.35 -6.79
CA LYS A 188 1.00 -24.29 -7.41
C LYS A 188 1.12 -22.97 -6.67
N TYR A 189 1.06 -22.98 -5.35
CA TYR A 189 1.24 -21.80 -4.51
C TYR A 189 2.60 -21.13 -4.74
N SER A 190 3.69 -21.90 -4.67
CA SER A 190 5.05 -21.38 -4.90
C SER A 190 5.20 -20.80 -6.30
N TYR A 191 4.65 -21.47 -7.32
CA TYR A 191 4.63 -21.00 -8.69
C TYR A 191 3.92 -19.64 -8.83
N PHE A 192 2.69 -19.53 -8.31
CA PHE A 192 1.91 -18.28 -8.42
C PHE A 192 2.53 -17.14 -7.62
N LEU A 193 3.10 -17.37 -6.44
CA LEU A 193 3.81 -16.34 -5.70
C LEU A 193 5.02 -15.79 -6.47
N LYS A 194 5.78 -16.68 -7.12
CA LYS A 194 6.90 -16.27 -7.98
C LYS A 194 6.38 -15.46 -9.16
N ARG A 195 5.34 -15.91 -9.86
CA ARG A 195 4.72 -15.20 -10.98
C ARG A 195 4.20 -13.80 -10.56
N ILE A 196 3.55 -13.68 -9.40
CA ILE A 196 3.11 -12.39 -8.84
C ILE A 196 4.31 -11.48 -8.60
N SER A 197 5.37 -11.98 -7.97
CA SER A 197 6.59 -11.23 -7.72
C SER A 197 7.24 -10.73 -9.02
N ASP A 198 7.37 -11.62 -10.01
CA ASP A 198 7.96 -11.28 -11.30
C ASP A 198 7.10 -10.27 -12.07
N THR A 199 5.78 -10.45 -12.05
CA THR A 199 4.84 -9.50 -12.68
C THR A 199 4.94 -8.11 -12.07
N ARG A 200 5.04 -8.01 -10.74
CA ARG A 200 5.21 -6.73 -10.04
C ARG A 200 6.57 -6.07 -10.30
N ASN A 201 7.65 -6.87 -10.32
CA ASN A 201 9.02 -6.36 -10.44
C ASN A 201 9.40 -6.00 -11.89
N PHE A 202 8.94 -6.77 -12.85
CA PHE A 202 9.30 -6.63 -14.28
C PHE A 202 8.17 -6.04 -15.13
N ASN A 203 7.05 -5.63 -14.47
CA ASN A 203 5.88 -5.07 -15.15
C ASN A 203 5.35 -5.98 -16.29
N LEU A 204 5.30 -7.29 -16.02
CA LEU A 204 4.81 -8.28 -16.96
C LEU A 204 3.29 -8.18 -17.14
N ASP A 205 2.77 -8.92 -18.14
CA ASP A 205 1.34 -8.95 -18.41
C ASP A 205 0.53 -9.55 -17.25
N ASN A 206 -0.40 -8.76 -16.71
CA ASN A 206 -1.28 -9.17 -15.64
C ASN A 206 -2.39 -10.12 -16.12
N ASP A 207 -2.80 -10.00 -17.39
CA ASP A 207 -3.94 -10.74 -17.91
C ASP A 207 -3.64 -12.23 -17.95
N SER A 208 -2.48 -12.61 -18.48
CA SER A 208 -2.06 -14.01 -18.53
C SER A 208 -2.01 -14.64 -17.14
N LEU A 209 -1.49 -13.92 -16.16
CA LEU A 209 -1.44 -14.39 -14.78
C LEU A 209 -2.83 -14.60 -14.18
N PHE A 210 -3.76 -13.67 -14.39
CA PHE A 210 -5.09 -13.75 -13.79
C PHE A 210 -5.97 -14.79 -14.47
N ILE A 211 -5.85 -14.95 -15.79
CA ILE A 211 -6.55 -16.02 -16.53
C ILE A 211 -6.05 -17.39 -16.06
N GLU A 212 -4.74 -17.60 -16.03
CA GLU A 212 -4.12 -18.84 -15.55
C GLU A 212 -4.56 -19.16 -14.10
N PHE A 213 -4.54 -18.17 -13.20
CA PHE A 213 -5.01 -18.34 -11.83
C PHE A 213 -6.50 -18.74 -11.77
N ASN A 214 -7.33 -18.11 -12.58
CA ASN A 214 -8.76 -18.41 -12.63
C ASN A 214 -9.02 -19.84 -13.11
N GLU A 215 -8.30 -20.30 -14.13
CA GLU A 215 -8.48 -21.62 -14.70
C GLU A 215 -7.95 -22.73 -13.79
N GLU A 216 -6.72 -22.58 -13.28
CA GLU A 216 -6.06 -23.65 -12.53
C GLU A 216 -6.46 -23.72 -11.05
N ILE A 217 -6.85 -22.58 -10.44
CA ILE A 217 -7.08 -22.50 -9.00
C ILE A 217 -8.56 -22.24 -8.67
N LEU A 218 -9.18 -21.30 -9.35
CA LEU A 218 -10.57 -20.96 -9.01
C LEU A 218 -11.58 -21.90 -9.65
N ASN A 219 -11.30 -22.48 -10.83
CA ASN A 219 -12.19 -23.42 -11.53
C ASN A 219 -11.80 -24.89 -11.34
N GLY A 220 -10.55 -25.18 -10.96
CA GLY A 220 -10.13 -26.49 -10.50
C GLY A 220 -10.55 -26.73 -9.06
#